data_b9e9cae4bbeaad2b610268486d853fcd
#
_entry.id   b9e9cae4bbeaad2b610268486d853fcd
#
_cell.length_a   1.000
_cell.length_b   1.000
_cell.length_c   1.000
_cell.angle_alpha   90.00
_cell.angle_beta   90.00
_cell.angle_gamma   90.00
#
_symmetry.space_group_name_H-M   'P 1'
#
loop_
_entity.id
_entity.type
_entity.pdbx_description
1 polymer ?
#
loop_
_entity_poly.entity_id
_entity_poly.type
_entity_poly.pdbx_seq_one_letter_code
_entity_poly.pdbx_strand_id
1 'polypeptide(L)'
;DERLVMSLKVLPNQPYGSDVHEMYLSFVCGELEVWDLETGEIFNPENFTDKNGEPKELSESTIRNILNNPANQLLIEKALRGRMEFYHEQMPHMHRHGGKFSLSQITMDDVDLPRRMKGGEYVHAYYAYDVVSQCRIGLAYGRDKDDALVVDCFRDMFRLIERNGWGIPAGIEVEQHLMSKYKGGFLKAGEVFKFVHFCAPQNSQEKYSEVLNGVFKTTIAHKNHEGIGRWYGKGARRVDQKKVSDSSNHTWEDRKYYTFEELVADDRRDCEEWNNTLHPNQKKYPGMTRWDVLVAKINPTLRPLDKLTLSRYIGEKVDTSIRRNSTVRVANADWWLSGPEVLEQLEPNNRRVTAY
;
A
#
# COMPACT_ATOMS: atom_id res chain seq x y z
N ASP A 1 5.30 12.09 40.79
CA ASP A 1 4.78 13.35 40.19
C ASP A 1 4.68 13.27 38.66
N GLU A 2 5.75 12.81 37.95
CA GLU A 2 5.76 12.76 36.47
C GLU A 2 4.63 11.88 35.88
N ARG A 3 4.42 10.68 36.42
CA ARG A 3 3.36 9.78 35.97
C ARG A 3 1.97 10.38 36.16
N LEU A 4 1.72 11.02 37.32
CA LEU A 4 0.46 11.72 37.57
C LEU A 4 0.23 12.85 36.56
N VAL A 5 1.23 13.69 36.33
CA VAL A 5 1.15 14.81 35.37
C VAL A 5 0.90 14.28 33.93
N MET A 6 1.57 13.22 33.53
CA MET A 6 1.31 12.59 32.24
C MET A 6 -0.11 12.00 32.16
N SER A 7 -0.57 11.33 33.22
CA SER A 7 -1.92 10.76 33.27
C SER A 7 -3.01 11.83 33.19
N LEU A 8 -2.81 12.96 33.84
CA LEU A 8 -3.69 14.14 33.70
C LEU A 8 -3.73 14.68 32.27
N LYS A 9 -2.57 14.74 31.60
CA LYS A 9 -2.48 15.25 30.22
C LYS A 9 -3.20 14.38 29.19
N VAL A 10 -3.30 13.07 29.42
CA VAL A 10 -3.93 12.11 28.50
C VAL A 10 -5.40 11.84 28.79
N LEU A 11 -6.01 12.57 29.70
CA LEU A 11 -7.46 12.48 29.94
C LEU A 11 -8.24 12.72 28.62
N PRO A 12 -9.46 12.14 28.48
CA PRO A 12 -10.23 12.21 27.23
C PRO A 12 -10.49 13.63 26.71
N ASN A 13 -10.54 14.63 27.60
CA ASN A 13 -10.71 16.03 27.25
C ASN A 13 -9.40 16.72 26.78
N GLN A 14 -8.26 16.03 26.82
CA GLN A 14 -6.93 16.51 26.39
C GLN A 14 -6.61 17.93 26.92
N PRO A 15 -6.55 18.15 28.25
CA PRO A 15 -6.44 19.47 28.83
C PRO A 15 -5.18 20.21 28.36
N TYR A 16 -5.24 21.54 28.30
CA TYR A 16 -4.04 22.38 28.06
C TYR A 16 -3.06 22.27 29.23
N GLY A 17 -1.81 22.69 29.01
CA GLY A 17 -0.79 22.62 30.06
C GLY A 17 -1.12 23.43 31.32
N SER A 18 -1.83 24.57 31.19
CA SER A 18 -2.40 25.35 32.29
C SER A 18 -3.43 24.56 33.09
N ASP A 19 -4.34 23.90 32.37
CA ASP A 19 -5.42 23.15 33.00
C ASP A 19 -4.86 21.91 33.74
N VAL A 20 -3.80 21.29 33.22
CA VAL A 20 -3.09 20.19 33.93
C VAL A 20 -2.55 20.65 35.27
N HIS A 21 -2.08 21.90 35.40
CA HIS A 21 -1.64 22.44 36.67
C HIS A 21 -2.79 22.57 37.67
N GLU A 22 -3.91 23.15 37.26
CA GLU A 22 -5.11 23.27 38.09
C GLU A 22 -5.64 21.90 38.52
N MET A 23 -5.68 20.96 37.59
CA MET A 23 -6.12 19.58 37.86
C MET A 23 -5.15 18.84 38.80
N TYR A 24 -3.84 19.13 38.71
CA TYR A 24 -2.86 18.57 39.64
C TYR A 24 -3.10 19.05 41.05
N LEU A 25 -3.38 20.38 41.25
CA LEU A 25 -3.70 20.94 42.53
C LEU A 25 -4.99 20.35 43.10
N SER A 26 -6.04 20.23 42.29
CA SER A 26 -7.30 19.57 42.71
C SER A 26 -7.10 18.13 43.12
N PHE A 27 -6.20 17.38 42.41
CA PHE A 27 -5.88 16.02 42.78
C PHE A 27 -5.18 15.90 44.13
N VAL A 28 -4.14 16.70 44.40
CA VAL A 28 -3.41 16.62 45.68
C VAL A 28 -4.26 17.12 46.87
N CYS A 29 -5.29 17.91 46.59
CA CYS A 29 -6.31 18.31 47.61
C CYS A 29 -7.41 17.21 47.78
N GLY A 30 -7.37 16.13 47.00
CA GLY A 30 -8.35 15.04 47.09
C GLY A 30 -9.70 15.33 46.41
N GLU A 31 -9.78 16.35 45.55
CA GLU A 31 -11.00 16.76 44.85
C GLU A 31 -11.16 16.08 43.48
N LEU A 32 -10.10 15.45 42.97
CA LEU A 32 -10.08 14.80 41.63
C LEU A 32 -9.51 13.40 41.74
N GLU A 33 -10.19 12.43 41.13
CA GLU A 33 -9.64 11.08 40.92
C GLU A 33 -8.90 10.98 39.58
N VAL A 34 -7.70 10.41 39.60
CA VAL A 34 -6.87 10.22 38.41
C VAL A 34 -6.36 8.80 38.36
N TRP A 35 -6.42 8.21 37.16
CA TRP A 35 -6.01 6.84 36.89
C TRP A 35 -4.62 6.85 36.27
N ASP A 36 -3.77 5.98 36.75
CA ASP A 36 -2.42 5.83 36.21
C ASP A 36 -2.46 5.33 34.76
N LEU A 37 -1.84 6.09 33.86
CA LEU A 37 -1.73 5.78 32.44
C LEU A 37 -1.12 4.39 32.17
N GLU A 38 -0.19 3.92 33.00
CA GLU A 38 0.53 2.67 32.77
C GLU A 38 -0.14 1.48 33.44
N THR A 39 -0.60 1.63 34.68
CA THR A 39 -1.16 0.51 35.47
C THR A 39 -2.68 0.45 35.44
N GLY A 40 -3.35 1.56 35.16
CA GLY A 40 -4.81 1.66 35.23
C GLY A 40 -5.33 1.70 36.67
N GLU A 41 -4.47 1.84 37.67
CA GLU A 41 -4.86 1.99 39.06
C GLU A 41 -5.13 3.45 39.40
N ILE A 42 -5.98 3.72 40.40
CA ILE A 42 -6.25 5.05 40.87
C ILE A 42 -5.07 5.53 41.75
N PHE A 43 -4.55 6.72 41.46
CA PHE A 43 -3.54 7.34 42.31
C PHE A 43 -4.14 7.68 43.68
N ASN A 44 -3.37 7.40 44.75
CA ASN A 44 -3.74 7.85 46.10
C ASN A 44 -3.10 9.21 46.39
N PRO A 45 -3.89 10.30 46.63
CA PRO A 45 -3.35 11.64 46.95
C PRO A 45 -2.39 11.66 48.13
N GLU A 46 -2.57 10.80 49.14
CA GLU A 46 -1.69 10.70 50.30
C GLU A 46 -0.22 10.39 49.97
N ASN A 47 0.03 9.81 48.79
CA ASN A 47 1.38 9.54 48.29
C ASN A 47 2.08 10.78 47.70
N PHE A 48 1.35 11.90 47.59
CA PHE A 48 1.83 13.14 46.98
C PHE A 48 1.88 14.27 48.02
N THR A 49 2.58 14.02 49.11
CA THR A 49 2.77 15.00 50.18
C THR A 49 4.20 15.49 50.23
N ASP A 50 4.40 16.66 50.84
CA ASP A 50 5.70 17.24 51.12
C ASP A 50 6.35 16.58 52.36
N LYS A 51 7.53 17.09 52.79
CA LYS A 51 8.26 16.59 53.96
C LYS A 51 7.52 16.82 55.28
N ASN A 52 6.52 17.69 55.29
CA ASN A 52 5.73 18.03 56.48
C ASN A 52 4.40 17.25 56.49
N GLY A 53 4.12 16.48 55.46
CA GLY A 53 2.86 15.73 55.31
C GLY A 53 1.73 16.56 54.69
N GLU A 54 2.00 17.78 54.22
CA GLU A 54 1.04 18.62 53.51
C GLU A 54 1.00 18.27 52.02
N PRO A 55 -0.11 18.53 51.30
CA PRO A 55 -0.20 18.30 49.84
C PRO A 55 0.97 18.96 49.09
N LYS A 56 1.64 18.20 48.26
CA LYS A 56 2.80 18.68 47.52
C LYS A 56 2.38 19.50 46.31
N GLU A 57 2.40 20.81 46.44
CA GLU A 57 2.12 21.70 45.34
C GLU A 57 3.32 21.80 44.38
N LEU A 58 3.11 21.49 43.11
CA LEU A 58 4.07 21.73 42.03
C LEU A 58 3.76 23.08 41.37
N SER A 59 4.81 23.84 41.05
CA SER A 59 4.63 25.06 40.28
C SER A 59 4.24 24.73 38.81
N GLU A 60 3.53 25.68 38.17
CA GLU A 60 3.19 25.58 36.75
C GLU A 60 4.43 25.33 35.87
N SER A 61 5.55 25.98 36.19
CA SER A 61 6.82 25.80 35.51
C SER A 61 7.36 24.38 35.64
N THR A 62 7.21 23.75 36.80
CA THR A 62 7.61 22.33 37.01
C THR A 62 6.76 21.40 36.18
N ILE A 63 5.45 21.59 36.19
CA ILE A 63 4.53 20.78 35.36
C ILE A 63 4.84 20.98 33.88
N ARG A 64 5.07 22.20 33.42
CA ARG A 64 5.47 22.48 32.04
C ARG A 64 6.79 21.78 31.65
N ASN A 65 7.77 21.75 32.54
CA ASN A 65 9.03 21.06 32.32
C ASN A 65 8.82 19.55 32.23
N ILE A 66 7.96 18.95 33.06
CA ILE A 66 7.59 17.55 32.99
C ILE A 66 6.93 17.24 31.63
N LEU A 67 5.95 18.04 31.22
CA LEU A 67 5.24 17.88 29.97
C LEU A 67 6.13 18.07 28.71
N ASN A 68 7.12 18.95 28.79
CA ASN A 68 8.05 19.24 27.70
C ASN A 68 9.27 18.30 27.66
N ASN A 69 9.43 17.42 28.63
CA ASN A 69 10.49 16.42 28.59
C ASN A 69 10.27 15.48 27.40
N PRO A 70 11.24 15.31 26.48
CA PRO A 70 11.08 14.49 25.30
C PRO A 70 10.65 13.04 25.59
N ALA A 71 11.13 12.44 26.69
CA ALA A 71 10.73 11.09 27.08
C ALA A 71 9.26 11.03 27.50
N ASN A 72 8.79 12.04 28.24
CA ASN A 72 7.39 12.13 28.68
C ASN A 72 6.46 12.47 27.52
N GLN A 73 6.88 13.34 26.61
CA GLN A 73 6.13 13.62 25.38
C GLN A 73 5.90 12.35 24.56
N LEU A 74 6.90 11.51 24.44
CA LEU A 74 6.77 10.23 23.72
C LEU A 74 5.70 9.32 24.34
N LEU A 75 5.64 9.25 25.67
CA LEU A 75 4.64 8.46 26.39
C LEU A 75 3.23 9.05 26.27
N ILE A 76 3.12 10.38 26.38
CA ILE A 76 1.86 11.11 26.18
C ILE A 76 1.33 10.89 24.76
N GLU A 77 2.17 11.08 23.74
CA GLU A 77 1.82 10.85 22.33
C GLU A 77 1.37 9.41 22.09
N LYS A 78 2.07 8.45 22.67
CA LYS A 78 1.69 7.03 22.58
C LYS A 78 0.31 6.73 23.17
N ALA A 79 -0.05 7.43 24.24
CA ALA A 79 -1.33 7.26 24.89
C ALA A 79 -2.49 7.99 24.18
N LEU A 80 -2.24 9.20 23.68
CA LEU A 80 -3.23 10.00 22.98
C LEU A 80 -3.53 9.50 21.57
N ARG A 81 -2.52 8.91 20.91
CA ARG A 81 -2.64 8.41 19.56
C ARG A 81 -2.83 6.89 19.57
N GLY A 82 -3.56 6.39 18.62
CA GLY A 82 -3.64 4.94 18.42
C GLY A 82 -2.24 4.35 18.16
N ARG A 83 -2.02 3.10 18.59
CA ARG A 83 -0.73 2.40 18.46
C ARG A 83 -0.12 2.53 17.06
N MET A 84 -0.93 2.43 16.02
CA MET A 84 -0.49 2.47 14.62
C MET A 84 -0.01 3.87 14.22
N GLU A 85 -0.74 4.92 14.61
CA GLU A 85 -0.39 6.30 14.31
C GLU A 85 0.90 6.71 15.02
N PHE A 86 1.05 6.32 16.29
CA PHE A 86 2.28 6.53 17.06
C PHE A 86 3.49 5.86 16.41
N TYR A 87 3.37 4.58 16.01
CA TYR A 87 4.48 3.88 15.34
C TYR A 87 4.81 4.51 13.98
N HIS A 88 3.81 4.97 13.26
CA HIS A 88 4.02 5.61 11.96
C HIS A 88 4.84 6.89 12.06
N GLU A 89 4.61 7.71 13.08
CA GLU A 89 5.26 9.02 13.20
C GLU A 89 6.54 9.00 14.05
N GLN A 90 6.63 8.17 15.06
CA GLN A 90 7.70 8.20 16.05
C GLN A 90 8.77 7.13 15.90
N MET A 91 8.48 6.04 15.17
CA MET A 91 9.49 5.01 14.96
C MET A 91 10.49 5.41 13.88
N PRO A 92 11.79 5.16 14.10
CA PRO A 92 12.81 5.42 13.11
C PRO A 92 12.50 4.67 11.81
N HIS A 93 12.52 5.39 10.69
CA HIS A 93 12.39 4.76 9.38
C HIS A 93 13.60 3.87 9.08
N MET A 94 13.39 2.59 8.90
CA MET A 94 14.45 1.71 8.43
C MET A 94 14.73 2.01 6.96
N HIS A 95 15.95 2.48 6.66
CA HIS A 95 16.39 2.63 5.28
C HIS A 95 16.53 1.25 4.64
N ARG A 96 15.63 0.91 3.75
CA ARG A 96 15.76 -0.30 2.94
C ARG A 96 16.75 -0.02 1.81
N HIS A 97 17.83 -0.80 1.78
CA HIS A 97 18.72 -0.77 0.64
C HIS A 97 18.11 -1.59 -0.49
N GLY A 98 17.77 -0.95 -1.59
CA GLY A 98 17.32 -1.64 -2.80
C GLY A 98 18.36 -2.67 -3.27
N GLY A 99 17.89 -3.77 -3.85
CA GLY A 99 18.74 -4.80 -4.42
C GLY A 99 19.74 -4.24 -5.45
N LYS A 100 20.70 -5.07 -5.85
CA LYS A 100 21.69 -4.69 -6.90
C LYS A 100 21.12 -4.86 -8.31
N PHE A 101 20.15 -5.77 -8.48
CA PHE A 101 19.65 -6.21 -9.76
C PHE A 101 18.14 -6.04 -9.86
N SER A 102 17.68 -5.65 -11.03
CA SER A 102 16.27 -5.58 -11.40
C SER A 102 15.65 -6.98 -11.38
N LEU A 103 14.36 -7.06 -11.11
CA LEU A 103 13.59 -8.29 -10.90
C LEU A 103 14.07 -9.14 -9.70
N SER A 104 14.95 -8.60 -8.84
CA SER A 104 15.25 -9.25 -7.56
C SER A 104 14.09 -9.12 -6.58
N GLN A 105 13.38 -8.01 -6.63
CA GLN A 105 12.18 -7.75 -5.84
C GLN A 105 11.22 -6.88 -6.63
N ILE A 106 9.97 -7.30 -6.70
CA ILE A 106 8.87 -6.48 -7.18
C ILE A 106 7.96 -6.10 -6.02
N THR A 107 7.27 -4.97 -6.14
CA THR A 107 6.26 -4.52 -5.19
C THR A 107 4.97 -4.22 -5.92
N MET A 108 3.84 -4.59 -5.33
CA MET A 108 2.54 -4.44 -5.96
C MET A 108 1.56 -3.71 -5.06
N ASP A 109 0.70 -2.90 -5.68
CA ASP A 109 -0.30 -2.14 -4.94
C ASP A 109 -1.47 -1.73 -5.84
N ASP A 110 -2.62 -1.48 -5.20
CA ASP A 110 -3.77 -0.91 -5.87
C ASP A 110 -3.80 0.62 -5.73
N VAL A 111 -4.37 1.26 -6.72
CA VAL A 111 -4.55 2.72 -6.75
C VAL A 111 -5.88 3.06 -7.37
N ASP A 112 -6.61 3.98 -6.75
CA ASP A 112 -7.74 4.63 -7.40
C ASP A 112 -7.20 5.74 -8.30
N LEU A 113 -7.49 5.68 -9.60
CA LEU A 113 -7.11 6.75 -10.51
C LEU A 113 -7.77 8.06 -10.07
N PRO A 114 -7.02 9.16 -10.03
CA PRO A 114 -7.45 10.36 -9.31
C PRO A 114 -8.64 11.10 -9.93
N ARG A 115 -9.01 10.79 -11.17
CA ARG A 115 -10.14 11.39 -11.88
C ARG A 115 -11.32 10.41 -11.91
N ARG A 116 -12.54 10.94 -11.96
CA ARG A 116 -13.76 10.14 -11.87
C ARG A 116 -14.36 9.83 -13.23
N MET A 117 -14.97 8.66 -13.33
CA MET A 117 -15.84 8.30 -14.43
C MET A 117 -17.18 9.04 -14.36
N LYS A 118 -17.90 9.04 -15.48
CA LYS A 118 -19.31 9.44 -15.53
C LYS A 118 -20.11 8.54 -14.58
N GLY A 119 -20.74 9.16 -13.58
CA GLY A 119 -21.39 8.43 -12.48
C GLY A 119 -20.70 8.66 -11.12
N GLY A 120 -19.48 9.20 -11.11
CA GLY A 120 -18.75 9.57 -9.91
C GLY A 120 -17.86 8.48 -9.34
N GLU A 121 -17.78 7.32 -9.99
CA GLU A 121 -16.93 6.18 -9.61
C GLU A 121 -15.48 6.38 -10.07
N TYR A 122 -14.56 5.65 -9.46
CA TYR A 122 -13.15 5.62 -9.86
C TYR A 122 -12.84 4.40 -10.72
N VAL A 123 -11.83 4.53 -11.58
CA VAL A 123 -11.14 3.37 -12.14
C VAL A 123 -10.15 2.88 -11.09
N HIS A 124 -10.20 1.60 -10.79
CA HIS A 124 -9.22 0.93 -9.95
C HIS A 124 -8.10 0.40 -10.82
N ALA A 125 -6.88 0.74 -10.47
CA ALA A 125 -5.68 0.24 -11.12
C ALA A 125 -4.89 -0.65 -10.15
N TYR A 126 -4.18 -1.64 -10.67
CA TYR A 126 -3.23 -2.44 -9.92
C TYR A 126 -1.89 -2.40 -10.65
N TYR A 127 -0.81 -2.11 -9.92
CA TYR A 127 0.51 -1.94 -10.50
C TYR A 127 1.53 -2.88 -9.89
N ALA A 128 2.43 -3.38 -10.74
CA ALA A 128 3.64 -4.07 -10.32
C ALA A 128 4.86 -3.22 -10.69
N TYR A 129 5.72 -2.93 -9.71
CA TYR A 129 6.96 -2.19 -9.89
C TYR A 129 8.17 -3.09 -9.63
N ASP A 130 9.20 -2.93 -10.44
CA ASP A 130 10.54 -3.38 -10.07
C ASP A 130 11.17 -2.38 -9.08
N VAL A 131 11.60 -2.85 -7.93
CA VAL A 131 12.09 -1.99 -6.84
C VAL A 131 13.39 -1.28 -7.21
N VAL A 132 14.26 -1.91 -8.01
CA VAL A 132 15.59 -1.37 -8.37
C VAL A 132 15.48 -0.30 -9.44
N SER A 133 14.80 -0.58 -10.53
CA SER A 133 14.62 0.36 -11.63
C SER A 133 13.51 1.36 -11.41
N GLN A 134 12.57 1.03 -10.51
CA GLN A 134 11.31 1.75 -10.30
C GLN A 134 10.39 1.77 -11.54
N CYS A 135 10.63 0.88 -12.51
CA CYS A 135 9.74 0.69 -13.64
C CYS A 135 8.41 0.07 -13.21
N ARG A 136 7.34 0.52 -13.80
CA ARG A 136 6.07 -0.24 -13.84
C ARG A 136 6.20 -1.33 -14.87
N ILE A 137 6.09 -2.58 -14.43
CA ILE A 137 6.27 -3.79 -15.23
C ILE A 137 5.00 -4.61 -15.37
N GLY A 138 3.94 -4.25 -14.68
CA GLY A 138 2.62 -4.85 -14.78
C GLY A 138 1.54 -3.82 -14.46
N LEU A 139 0.46 -3.84 -15.25
CA LEU A 139 -0.66 -2.91 -15.18
C LEU A 139 -1.97 -3.66 -15.36
N ALA A 140 -2.95 -3.37 -14.52
CA ALA A 140 -4.33 -3.81 -14.73
C ALA A 140 -5.30 -2.69 -14.33
N TYR A 141 -6.49 -2.70 -14.93
CA TYR A 141 -7.53 -1.72 -14.66
C TYR A 141 -8.89 -2.40 -14.56
N GLY A 142 -9.68 -1.99 -13.58
CA GLY A 142 -11.01 -2.55 -13.34
C GLY A 142 -11.97 -1.49 -12.82
N ARG A 143 -13.26 -1.83 -12.86
CA ARG A 143 -14.31 -1.03 -12.21
C ARG A 143 -14.45 -1.39 -10.73
N ASP A 144 -14.03 -2.59 -10.38
CA ASP A 144 -14.06 -3.14 -9.03
C ASP A 144 -12.66 -3.55 -8.58
N LYS A 145 -12.41 -3.51 -7.28
CA LYS A 145 -11.20 -4.04 -6.65
C LYS A 145 -11.42 -5.50 -6.30
N ASP A 146 -11.23 -6.34 -7.27
CA ASP A 146 -11.44 -7.78 -7.14
C ASP A 146 -10.18 -8.58 -7.50
N ASP A 147 -10.35 -9.87 -7.47
CA ASP A 147 -9.29 -10.82 -7.79
C ASP A 147 -8.88 -10.81 -9.26
N ALA A 148 -9.82 -10.51 -10.15
CA ALA A 148 -9.54 -10.44 -11.57
C ALA A 148 -8.53 -9.32 -11.86
N LEU A 149 -8.68 -8.17 -11.19
CA LEU A 149 -7.74 -7.05 -11.28
C LEU A 149 -6.31 -7.46 -10.92
N VAL A 150 -6.15 -8.21 -9.83
CA VAL A 150 -4.85 -8.71 -9.37
C VAL A 150 -4.26 -9.71 -10.37
N VAL A 151 -5.06 -10.68 -10.81
CA VAL A 151 -4.65 -11.71 -11.77
C VAL A 151 -4.24 -11.08 -13.10
N ASP A 152 -4.97 -10.08 -13.56
CA ASP A 152 -4.68 -9.38 -14.81
C ASP A 152 -3.38 -8.57 -14.73
N CYS A 153 -3.07 -7.98 -13.58
CA CYS A 153 -1.78 -7.33 -13.35
C CYS A 153 -0.62 -8.34 -13.41
N PHE A 154 -0.78 -9.53 -12.81
CA PHE A 154 0.22 -10.61 -12.95
C PHE A 154 0.36 -11.08 -14.40
N ARG A 155 -0.73 -11.24 -15.10
CA ARG A 155 -0.72 -11.63 -16.52
C ARG A 155 0.05 -10.61 -17.37
N ASP A 156 -0.22 -9.33 -17.18
CA ASP A 156 0.46 -8.26 -17.90
C ASP A 156 1.97 -8.25 -17.61
N MET A 157 2.34 -8.33 -16.32
CA MET A 157 3.73 -8.43 -15.89
C MET A 157 4.44 -9.65 -16.50
N PHE A 158 3.85 -10.84 -16.46
CA PHE A 158 4.50 -12.04 -16.99
C PHE A 158 4.54 -12.05 -18.52
N ARG A 159 3.59 -11.42 -19.21
CA ARG A 159 3.68 -11.17 -20.66
C ARG A 159 4.85 -10.25 -21.02
N LEU A 160 5.10 -9.21 -20.22
CA LEU A 160 6.27 -8.34 -20.40
C LEU A 160 7.56 -9.13 -20.19
N ILE A 161 7.65 -9.91 -19.13
CA ILE A 161 8.81 -10.76 -18.82
C ILE A 161 9.07 -11.77 -19.94
N GLU A 162 8.03 -12.42 -20.44
CA GLU A 162 8.11 -13.39 -21.55
C GLU A 162 8.63 -12.74 -22.84
N ARG A 163 8.04 -11.60 -23.24
CA ARG A 163 8.44 -10.88 -24.46
C ARG A 163 9.90 -10.47 -24.47
N ASN A 164 10.47 -10.22 -23.29
CA ASN A 164 11.87 -9.83 -23.14
C ASN A 164 12.81 -11.02 -22.84
N GLY A 165 12.29 -12.24 -22.73
CA GLY A 165 13.09 -13.42 -22.41
C GLY A 165 13.67 -13.42 -20.99
N TRP A 166 13.06 -12.68 -20.06
CA TRP A 166 13.51 -12.62 -18.68
C TRP A 166 12.98 -13.79 -17.84
N GLY A 167 13.59 -14.03 -16.69
CA GLY A 167 13.13 -15.03 -15.74
C GLY A 167 12.09 -14.49 -14.75
N ILE A 168 11.55 -15.40 -13.95
CA ILE A 168 10.60 -15.08 -12.88
C ILE A 168 11.28 -14.19 -11.83
N PRO A 169 10.68 -13.08 -11.43
CA PRO A 169 11.21 -12.24 -10.36
C PRO A 169 11.51 -13.04 -9.09
N ALA A 170 12.64 -12.77 -8.45
CA ALA A 170 13.08 -13.59 -7.31
C ALA A 170 12.21 -13.36 -6.06
N GLY A 171 11.76 -12.14 -5.83
CA GLY A 171 10.96 -11.77 -4.69
C GLY A 171 9.77 -10.89 -5.05
N ILE A 172 8.75 -10.96 -4.23
CA ILE A 172 7.55 -10.13 -4.32
C ILE A 172 7.12 -9.59 -2.96
N GLU A 173 6.74 -8.33 -2.93
CA GLU A 173 6.13 -7.64 -1.81
C GLU A 173 4.70 -7.26 -2.17
N VAL A 174 3.75 -7.70 -1.35
CA VAL A 174 2.32 -7.55 -1.59
C VAL A 174 1.58 -7.20 -0.29
N GLU A 175 0.43 -6.59 -0.43
CA GLU A 175 -0.46 -6.37 0.72
C GLU A 175 -1.27 -7.63 1.07
N GLN A 176 -1.85 -7.63 2.27
CA GLN A 176 -2.63 -8.80 2.72
C GLN A 176 -4.05 -8.81 2.16
N HIS A 177 -4.66 -7.65 1.92
CA HIS A 177 -6.10 -7.55 1.66
C HIS A 177 -6.57 -8.40 0.46
N LEU A 178 -6.09 -8.09 -0.75
CA LEU A 178 -6.49 -8.82 -1.96
C LEU A 178 -5.65 -10.09 -2.22
N MET A 179 -4.49 -10.19 -1.54
CA MET A 179 -3.48 -11.23 -1.82
C MET A 179 -3.52 -12.41 -0.84
N SER A 180 -4.23 -12.30 0.27
CA SER A 180 -4.22 -13.33 1.34
C SER A 180 -4.64 -14.71 0.87
N LYS A 181 -5.59 -14.82 -0.04
CA LYS A 181 -6.07 -16.09 -0.59
C LYS A 181 -5.06 -16.83 -1.47
N TYR A 182 -4.08 -16.10 -2.01
CA TYR A 182 -3.00 -16.69 -2.81
C TYR A 182 -1.83 -17.21 -1.98
N LYS A 183 -1.85 -16.96 -0.65
CA LYS A 183 -0.76 -17.26 0.28
C LYS A 183 -0.40 -18.76 0.34
N GLY A 184 -1.39 -19.63 0.20
CA GLY A 184 -1.20 -21.09 0.22
C GLY A 184 -0.80 -21.71 -1.12
N GLY A 185 -0.78 -20.94 -2.20
CA GLY A 185 -0.52 -21.41 -3.58
C GLY A 185 0.43 -20.50 -4.34
N PHE A 186 -0.10 -19.64 -5.21
CA PHE A 186 0.69 -18.77 -6.09
C PHE A 186 1.73 -17.91 -5.36
N LEU A 187 1.36 -17.37 -4.20
CA LEU A 187 2.22 -16.57 -3.33
C LEU A 187 2.82 -17.38 -2.16
N LYS A 188 2.88 -18.70 -2.28
CA LYS A 188 3.68 -19.51 -1.36
C LYS A 188 5.15 -19.35 -1.72
N ALA A 189 5.97 -18.96 -0.73
CA ALA A 189 7.41 -18.81 -0.94
C ALA A 189 8.03 -20.11 -1.47
N GLY A 190 8.83 -19.99 -2.51
CA GLY A 190 9.45 -21.13 -3.19
C GLY A 190 8.63 -21.70 -4.37
N GLU A 191 7.36 -21.44 -4.46
CA GLU A 191 6.49 -21.89 -5.56
C GLU A 191 6.80 -21.09 -6.84
N VAL A 192 6.11 -19.98 -7.08
CA VAL A 192 6.41 -19.09 -8.21
C VAL A 192 7.56 -18.15 -7.87
N PHE A 193 7.47 -17.45 -6.76
CA PHE A 193 8.49 -16.53 -6.27
C PHE A 193 9.34 -17.20 -5.19
N LYS A 194 10.66 -17.01 -5.24
CA LYS A 194 11.57 -17.54 -4.22
C LYS A 194 11.30 -16.92 -2.85
N PHE A 195 10.99 -15.63 -2.83
CA PHE A 195 10.70 -14.88 -1.62
C PHE A 195 9.35 -14.17 -1.78
N VAL A 196 8.52 -14.24 -0.76
CA VAL A 196 7.23 -13.54 -0.70
C VAL A 196 7.12 -12.82 0.63
N HIS A 197 6.90 -11.52 0.58
CA HIS A 197 6.68 -10.68 1.74
C HIS A 197 5.27 -10.11 1.72
N PHE A 198 4.52 -10.39 2.78
CA PHE A 198 3.20 -9.80 3.00
C PHE A 198 3.35 -8.63 3.96
N CYS A 199 3.14 -7.41 3.47
CA CYS A 199 3.21 -6.21 4.29
C CYS A 199 2.12 -6.22 5.37
N ALA A 200 2.46 -5.70 6.54
CA ALA A 200 1.49 -5.53 7.61
C ALA A 200 0.39 -4.52 7.19
N PRO A 201 -0.89 -4.78 7.51
CA PRO A 201 -1.96 -3.83 7.24
C PRO A 201 -1.69 -2.48 7.91
N GLN A 202 -2.01 -1.39 7.22
CA GLN A 202 -1.84 -0.01 7.70
C GLN A 202 -0.38 0.42 7.98
N ASN A 203 0.62 -0.35 7.55
CA ASN A 203 2.01 0.03 7.65
C ASN A 203 2.52 0.57 6.30
N SER A 204 2.26 1.85 6.04
CA SER A 204 2.68 2.51 4.79
C SER A 204 4.20 2.57 4.61
N GLN A 205 4.97 2.50 5.70
CA GLN A 205 6.43 2.50 5.64
C GLN A 205 7.00 1.18 5.11
N GLU A 206 6.22 0.11 5.12
CA GLU A 206 6.64 -1.21 4.69
C GLU A 206 6.51 -1.41 3.18
N LYS A 207 5.70 -0.58 2.48
CA LYS A 207 5.45 -0.70 1.05
C LYS A 207 6.27 0.28 0.23
N TYR A 208 7.06 -0.23 -0.70
CA TYR A 208 7.74 0.60 -1.70
C TYR A 208 6.77 1.22 -2.71
N SER A 209 5.74 0.48 -3.07
CA SER A 209 4.72 0.90 -4.04
C SER A 209 4.00 2.19 -3.66
N GLU A 210 3.69 2.41 -2.38
CA GLU A 210 3.03 3.65 -1.93
C GLU A 210 3.87 4.90 -2.23
N VAL A 211 5.18 4.83 -1.96
CA VAL A 211 6.11 5.92 -2.28
C VAL A 211 6.17 6.16 -3.79
N LEU A 212 6.27 5.08 -4.58
CA LEU A 212 6.34 5.17 -6.04
C LEU A 212 5.04 5.72 -6.64
N ASN A 213 3.89 5.29 -6.13
CA ASN A 213 2.58 5.82 -6.52
C ASN A 213 2.45 7.33 -6.19
N GLY A 214 2.93 7.75 -5.01
CA GLY A 214 2.96 9.15 -4.60
C GLY A 214 3.83 10.01 -5.52
N VAL A 215 5.04 9.55 -5.82
CA VAL A 215 5.97 10.26 -6.72
C VAL A 215 5.42 10.31 -8.15
N PHE A 216 4.92 9.21 -8.69
CA PHE A 216 4.28 9.16 -10.01
C PHE A 216 3.14 10.18 -10.12
N LYS A 217 2.24 10.19 -9.15
CA LYS A 217 1.09 11.09 -9.10
C LYS A 217 1.52 12.56 -9.12
N THR A 218 2.55 12.91 -8.36
CA THR A 218 3.00 14.30 -8.23
C THR A 218 3.88 14.77 -9.38
N THR A 219 4.61 13.87 -10.04
CA THR A 219 5.57 14.24 -11.10
C THR A 219 5.02 14.05 -12.51
N ILE A 220 4.24 13.00 -12.75
CA ILE A 220 3.71 12.68 -14.09
C ILE A 220 2.23 13.05 -14.20
N ALA A 221 1.38 12.38 -13.42
CA ALA A 221 -0.07 12.54 -13.54
C ALA A 221 -0.53 13.98 -13.27
N HIS A 222 0.03 14.64 -12.26
CA HIS A 222 -0.26 16.05 -11.97
C HIS A 222 0.15 17.01 -13.09
N LYS A 223 1.25 16.71 -13.77
CA LYS A 223 1.76 17.53 -14.86
C LYS A 223 0.92 17.35 -16.13
N ASN A 224 0.50 16.13 -16.41
CA ASN A 224 -0.13 15.76 -17.68
C ASN A 224 -1.65 15.99 -17.69
N HIS A 225 -2.28 16.04 -16.50
CA HIS A 225 -3.74 16.08 -16.43
C HIS A 225 -4.25 17.18 -15.50
N GLU A 226 -5.27 17.90 -15.97
CA GLU A 226 -6.04 18.82 -15.15
C GLU A 226 -6.82 18.07 -14.05
N GLY A 227 -7.02 18.70 -12.91
CA GLY A 227 -7.78 18.13 -11.80
C GLY A 227 -6.98 17.23 -10.86
N ILE A 228 -5.72 16.92 -11.18
CA ILE A 228 -4.81 16.20 -10.31
C ILE A 228 -3.86 17.20 -9.66
N GLY A 229 -4.17 17.64 -8.45
CA GLY A 229 -3.41 18.70 -7.78
C GLY A 229 -2.49 18.19 -6.66
N ARG A 230 -1.57 19.07 -6.23
CA ARG A 230 -0.73 18.88 -5.04
C ARG A 230 -1.54 18.63 -3.76
N TRP A 231 -2.76 19.12 -3.71
CA TRP A 231 -3.67 19.13 -2.58
C TRP A 231 -4.54 17.87 -2.49
N TYR A 232 -4.10 16.80 -3.10
CA TYR A 232 -4.80 15.53 -3.12
C TYR A 232 -4.56 14.75 -1.81
N GLY A 233 -4.81 15.38 -0.68
CA GLY A 233 -4.76 14.76 0.62
C GLY A 233 -6.16 14.60 1.24
N LYS A 234 -6.26 13.87 2.34
CA LYS A 234 -7.47 13.86 3.18
C LYS A 234 -7.86 15.30 3.50
N GLY A 235 -9.06 15.72 3.10
CA GLY A 235 -9.57 17.09 3.33
C GLY A 235 -9.25 18.13 2.27
N ALA A 236 -8.39 17.85 1.28
CA ALA A 236 -8.19 18.76 0.15
C ALA A 236 -9.41 18.76 -0.77
N ARG A 237 -9.84 19.97 -1.17
CA ARG A 237 -10.89 20.08 -2.18
C ARG A 237 -10.34 19.60 -3.50
N ARG A 238 -11.03 18.66 -4.12
CA ARG A 238 -10.68 18.17 -5.46
C ARG A 238 -10.94 19.26 -6.47
N VAL A 239 -9.98 19.47 -7.38
CA VAL A 239 -10.10 20.49 -8.42
C VAL A 239 -11.21 20.15 -9.42
N ASP A 240 -11.55 18.87 -9.59
CA ASP A 240 -12.71 18.38 -10.34
C ASP A 240 -14.07 18.78 -9.73
N GLN A 241 -14.05 19.32 -8.50
CA GLN A 241 -15.20 19.83 -7.80
C GLN A 241 -15.15 21.37 -7.69
N LYS A 242 -14.88 22.06 -8.78
CA LYS A 242 -14.93 23.52 -8.78
C LYS A 242 -16.34 23.98 -8.44
N LYS A 243 -16.49 24.55 -7.23
CA LYS A 243 -17.71 25.20 -6.84
C LYS A 243 -17.84 26.51 -7.60
N VAL A 244 -18.70 26.57 -8.58
CA VAL A 244 -19.11 27.84 -9.16
C VAL A 244 -20.13 28.44 -8.18
N SER A 245 -19.71 29.44 -7.42
CA SER A 245 -20.62 30.24 -6.62
C SER A 245 -21.23 31.33 -7.53
N ASP A 246 -22.36 31.04 -8.09
CA ASP A 246 -23.25 32.14 -8.49
C ASP A 246 -24.09 32.57 -7.30
N SER A 247 -24.37 33.84 -7.17
CA SER A 247 -24.93 34.47 -5.98
C SER A 247 -26.30 33.96 -5.54
N SER A 248 -26.94 33.11 -6.34
CA SER A 248 -28.28 32.55 -6.08
C SER A 248 -28.40 31.02 -6.11
N ASN A 249 -27.45 30.29 -6.70
CA ASN A 249 -27.48 28.85 -6.76
C ASN A 249 -26.05 28.27 -6.71
N HIS A 250 -25.78 27.44 -5.72
CA HIS A 250 -24.55 26.65 -5.66
C HIS A 250 -24.66 25.46 -6.60
N THR A 251 -24.57 25.70 -7.90
CA THR A 251 -24.49 24.63 -8.89
C THR A 251 -23.05 24.16 -9.02
N TRP A 252 -22.88 22.85 -9.03
CA TRP A 252 -21.61 22.22 -9.39
C TRP A 252 -21.60 22.11 -10.92
N GLU A 253 -21.28 23.20 -11.59
CA GLU A 253 -21.03 23.20 -13.03
C GLU A 253 -19.58 22.80 -13.28
N ASP A 254 -19.34 22.10 -14.37
CA ASP A 254 -18.03 21.66 -14.88
C ASP A 254 -17.34 20.51 -14.16
N ARG A 255 -18.09 19.52 -13.71
CA ARG A 255 -17.47 18.22 -13.49
C ARG A 255 -17.11 17.60 -14.84
N LYS A 256 -15.85 17.61 -15.19
CA LYS A 256 -15.37 16.82 -16.31
C LYS A 256 -15.35 15.34 -15.86
N TYR A 257 -16.27 14.57 -16.40
CA TYR A 257 -16.26 13.13 -16.24
C TYR A 257 -15.63 12.49 -17.45
N TYR A 258 -14.93 11.41 -17.21
CA TYR A 258 -14.20 10.64 -18.21
C TYR A 258 -14.87 9.28 -18.41
N THR A 259 -14.64 8.66 -19.54
CA THR A 259 -14.94 7.25 -19.74
C THR A 259 -13.86 6.40 -19.09
N PHE A 260 -14.17 5.12 -18.88
CA PHE A 260 -13.17 4.14 -18.40
C PHE A 260 -11.98 4.07 -19.36
N GLU A 261 -12.26 4.00 -20.64
CA GLU A 261 -11.27 3.88 -21.72
C GLU A 261 -10.34 5.09 -21.78
N GLU A 262 -10.89 6.30 -21.63
CA GLU A 262 -10.08 7.54 -21.60
C GLU A 262 -9.11 7.53 -20.41
N LEU A 263 -9.59 7.20 -19.22
CA LEU A 263 -8.73 7.17 -18.02
C LEU A 263 -7.64 6.09 -18.10
N VAL A 264 -7.98 4.93 -18.63
CA VAL A 264 -7.01 3.85 -18.85
C VAL A 264 -5.98 4.24 -19.91
N ALA A 265 -6.41 4.85 -21.02
CA ALA A 265 -5.50 5.31 -22.08
C ALA A 265 -4.54 6.40 -21.57
N ASP A 266 -5.05 7.34 -20.78
CA ASP A 266 -4.24 8.39 -20.17
C ASP A 266 -3.19 7.79 -19.21
N ASP A 267 -3.60 6.91 -18.28
CA ASP A 267 -2.68 6.31 -17.33
C ASP A 267 -1.64 5.40 -18.00
N ARG A 268 -2.00 4.70 -19.06
CA ARG A 268 -1.02 3.92 -19.85
C ARG A 268 0.06 4.80 -20.46
N ARG A 269 -0.31 5.97 -21.04
CA ARG A 269 0.68 6.93 -21.55
C ARG A 269 1.56 7.48 -20.44
N ASP A 270 0.96 7.80 -19.31
CA ASP A 270 1.70 8.27 -18.14
C ASP A 270 2.69 7.19 -17.62
N CYS A 271 2.30 5.91 -17.66
CA CYS A 271 3.19 4.81 -17.31
C CYS A 271 4.37 4.65 -18.27
N GLU A 272 4.13 4.82 -19.57
CA GLU A 272 5.21 4.83 -20.56
C GLU A 272 6.15 6.02 -20.35
N GLU A 273 5.62 7.22 -20.11
CA GLU A 273 6.43 8.39 -19.76
C GLU A 273 7.24 8.13 -18.51
N TRP A 274 6.64 7.59 -17.43
CA TRP A 274 7.31 7.25 -16.20
C TRP A 274 8.50 6.31 -16.42
N ASN A 275 8.30 5.24 -17.15
CA ASN A 275 9.34 4.26 -17.44
C ASN A 275 10.50 4.87 -18.24
N ASN A 276 10.22 5.87 -19.08
CA ASN A 276 11.20 6.57 -19.91
C ASN A 276 11.79 7.82 -19.26
N THR A 277 11.37 8.20 -18.04
CA THR A 277 12.03 9.28 -17.30
C THR A 277 13.34 8.82 -16.68
N LEU A 278 14.27 9.76 -16.45
CA LEU A 278 15.54 9.47 -15.81
C LEU A 278 15.35 8.82 -14.44
N HIS A 279 16.16 7.82 -14.15
CA HIS A 279 16.16 7.18 -12.85
C HIS A 279 16.54 8.19 -11.76
N PRO A 280 15.85 8.26 -10.59
CA PRO A 280 16.12 9.30 -9.58
C PRO A 280 17.53 9.26 -9.02
N ASN A 281 18.17 8.09 -8.99
CA ASN A 281 19.54 7.96 -8.53
C ASN A 281 20.55 8.08 -9.70
N GLN A 282 20.72 9.30 -10.18
CA GLN A 282 21.67 9.60 -11.27
C GLN A 282 23.14 9.44 -10.86
N LYS A 283 23.48 9.41 -9.56
CA LYS A 283 24.82 9.07 -9.10
C LYS A 283 25.16 7.60 -9.39
N LYS A 284 24.20 6.71 -9.24
CA LYS A 284 24.36 5.27 -9.49
C LYS A 284 24.10 4.89 -10.95
N TYR A 285 23.21 5.60 -11.63
CA TYR A 285 22.75 5.31 -12.98
C TYR A 285 22.80 6.58 -13.87
N PRO A 286 23.99 7.11 -14.18
CA PRO A 286 24.14 8.38 -14.89
C PRO A 286 23.57 8.28 -16.31
N GLY A 287 22.66 9.19 -16.66
CA GLY A 287 22.01 9.28 -17.97
C GLY A 287 21.02 8.16 -18.30
N MET A 288 20.78 7.22 -17.40
CA MET A 288 19.87 6.09 -17.64
C MET A 288 18.44 6.43 -17.23
N THR A 289 17.49 6.03 -18.06
CA THR A 289 16.06 6.03 -17.70
C THR A 289 15.76 4.87 -16.75
N ARG A 290 14.54 4.85 -16.18
CA ARG A 290 14.09 3.69 -15.40
C ARG A 290 14.11 2.41 -16.22
N TRP A 291 13.67 2.50 -17.47
CA TRP A 291 13.68 1.37 -18.41
C TRP A 291 15.09 0.89 -18.72
N ASP A 292 16.03 1.80 -18.97
CA ASP A 292 17.42 1.43 -19.19
C ASP A 292 18.03 0.69 -17.99
N VAL A 293 17.71 1.15 -16.77
CA VAL A 293 18.15 0.47 -15.55
C VAL A 293 17.51 -0.90 -15.43
N LEU A 294 16.21 -1.03 -15.73
CA LEU A 294 15.52 -2.33 -15.73
C LEU A 294 16.27 -3.33 -16.61
N VAL A 295 16.48 -2.98 -17.86
CA VAL A 295 17.10 -3.87 -18.86
C VAL A 295 18.57 -4.17 -18.56
N ALA A 296 19.35 -3.12 -18.22
CA ALA A 296 20.79 -3.28 -17.98
C ALA A 296 21.13 -4.00 -16.67
N LYS A 297 20.21 -4.07 -15.73
CA LYS A 297 20.44 -4.64 -14.39
C LYS A 297 19.62 -5.88 -14.09
N ILE A 298 19.10 -6.56 -15.10
CA ILE A 298 18.38 -7.83 -14.90
C ILE A 298 19.20 -8.79 -14.04
N ASN A 299 18.56 -9.38 -13.08
CA ASN A 299 19.17 -10.36 -12.18
C ASN A 299 19.57 -11.62 -12.99
N PRO A 300 20.86 -11.97 -13.04
CA PRO A 300 21.33 -13.10 -13.83
C PRO A 300 20.94 -14.48 -13.25
N THR A 301 20.42 -14.51 -12.02
CA THR A 301 20.09 -15.77 -11.32
C THR A 301 18.59 -16.06 -11.26
N LEU A 302 17.80 -15.40 -12.10
CA LEU A 302 16.36 -15.63 -12.17
C LEU A 302 16.06 -17.04 -12.71
N ARG A 303 15.05 -17.66 -12.12
CA ARG A 303 14.54 -18.94 -12.66
C ARG A 303 13.86 -18.71 -14.03
N PRO A 304 14.00 -19.63 -14.97
CA PRO A 304 13.25 -19.55 -16.22
C PRO A 304 11.75 -19.45 -16.00
N LEU A 305 11.06 -18.80 -16.92
CA LEU A 305 9.61 -18.68 -16.89
C LEU A 305 8.97 -20.04 -17.14
N ASP A 306 8.27 -20.56 -16.14
CA ASP A 306 7.50 -21.80 -16.26
C ASP A 306 6.03 -21.47 -16.53
N LYS A 307 5.66 -21.54 -17.82
CA LYS A 307 4.29 -21.25 -18.27
C LYS A 307 3.27 -22.23 -17.72
N LEU A 308 3.65 -23.49 -17.53
CA LEU A 308 2.74 -24.51 -17.02
C LEU A 308 2.37 -24.25 -15.57
N THR A 309 3.35 -23.92 -14.74
CA THR A 309 3.08 -23.52 -13.35
C THR A 309 2.26 -22.24 -13.29
N LEU A 310 2.61 -21.23 -14.10
CA LEU A 310 1.86 -19.97 -14.12
C LEU A 310 0.41 -20.13 -14.57
N SER A 311 0.17 -20.97 -15.60
CA SER A 311 -1.20 -21.19 -16.12
C SER A 311 -2.14 -21.75 -15.05
N ARG A 312 -1.65 -22.58 -14.15
CA ARG A 312 -2.46 -23.14 -13.05
C ARG A 312 -3.01 -22.06 -12.08
N TYR A 313 -2.29 -20.96 -11.94
CA TYR A 313 -2.62 -19.90 -10.99
C TYR A 313 -3.30 -18.69 -11.63
N ILE A 314 -2.79 -18.25 -12.77
CA ILE A 314 -3.24 -17.03 -13.44
C ILE A 314 -3.77 -17.29 -14.85
N GLY A 315 -3.82 -18.54 -15.30
CA GLY A 315 -4.45 -18.93 -16.56
C GLY A 315 -5.95 -18.72 -16.53
N GLU A 316 -6.53 -18.53 -17.69
CA GLU A 316 -7.98 -18.56 -17.87
C GLU A 316 -8.44 -20.03 -17.93
N LYS A 317 -9.38 -20.36 -17.05
CA LYS A 317 -9.92 -21.72 -16.97
C LYS A 317 -11.05 -21.90 -17.98
N VAL A 318 -10.92 -22.91 -18.82
CA VAL A 318 -11.97 -23.30 -19.77
C VAL A 318 -12.26 -24.78 -19.60
N ASP A 319 -13.45 -25.09 -19.14
CA ASP A 319 -13.92 -26.47 -19.09
C ASP A 319 -14.27 -26.94 -20.51
N THR A 320 -13.64 -28.00 -20.96
CA THR A 320 -13.77 -28.53 -22.30
C THR A 320 -13.73 -30.05 -22.28
N SER A 321 -13.77 -30.67 -23.44
CA SER A 321 -13.65 -32.13 -23.59
C SER A 321 -12.64 -32.51 -24.62
N ILE A 322 -11.92 -33.59 -24.34
CA ILE A 322 -10.96 -34.14 -25.29
C ILE A 322 -11.71 -34.75 -26.49
N ARG A 323 -11.33 -34.34 -27.68
CA ARG A 323 -11.82 -34.82 -28.96
C ARG A 323 -11.05 -36.06 -29.44
N ARG A 324 -11.58 -36.73 -30.45
CA ARG A 324 -11.02 -37.97 -30.99
C ARG A 324 -9.55 -37.85 -31.43
N ASN A 325 -9.11 -36.66 -31.82
CA ASN A 325 -7.75 -36.39 -32.30
C ASN A 325 -6.77 -35.98 -31.18
N SER A 326 -7.06 -36.31 -29.93
CA SER A 326 -6.27 -35.85 -28.75
C SER A 326 -6.11 -34.33 -28.73
N THR A 327 -7.15 -33.61 -29.11
CA THR A 327 -7.22 -32.16 -29.08
C THR A 327 -8.32 -31.70 -28.13
N VAL A 328 -8.17 -30.48 -27.62
CA VAL A 328 -9.20 -29.71 -26.88
C VAL A 328 -9.52 -28.45 -27.65
N ARG A 329 -10.79 -28.02 -27.62
CA ARG A 329 -11.17 -26.76 -28.24
C ARG A 329 -11.30 -25.65 -27.19
N VAL A 330 -10.49 -24.60 -27.37
CA VAL A 330 -10.48 -23.41 -26.53
C VAL A 330 -10.45 -22.18 -27.42
N ALA A 331 -11.27 -21.18 -27.13
CA ALA A 331 -11.35 -19.92 -27.89
C ALA A 331 -11.47 -20.13 -29.42
N ASN A 332 -12.31 -21.08 -29.84
CA ASN A 332 -12.54 -21.46 -31.24
C ASN A 332 -11.33 -22.06 -31.99
N ALA A 333 -10.24 -22.39 -31.30
CA ALA A 333 -9.08 -23.10 -31.85
C ALA A 333 -8.96 -24.49 -31.24
N ASP A 334 -8.43 -25.45 -32.02
CA ASP A 334 -8.13 -26.78 -31.54
C ASP A 334 -6.66 -26.86 -31.12
N TRP A 335 -6.42 -27.28 -29.89
CA TRP A 335 -5.11 -27.38 -29.27
C TRP A 335 -4.78 -28.82 -28.95
N TRP A 336 -3.56 -29.25 -29.20
CA TRP A 336 -3.09 -30.58 -28.82
C TRP A 336 -2.99 -30.68 -27.29
N LEU A 337 -3.26 -31.88 -26.76
CA LEU A 337 -2.97 -32.16 -25.34
C LEU A 337 -1.47 -32.00 -25.07
N SER A 338 -1.15 -31.60 -23.86
CA SER A 338 0.24 -31.41 -23.41
C SER A 338 1.06 -32.68 -23.40
N GLY A 339 0.41 -33.83 -23.33
CA GLY A 339 1.04 -35.18 -23.42
C GLY A 339 0.02 -36.27 -23.29
N PRO A 340 0.41 -37.53 -23.61
CA PRO A 340 -0.46 -38.73 -23.50
C PRO A 340 -0.88 -38.99 -22.04
N GLU A 341 -0.12 -38.53 -21.05
CA GLU A 341 -0.36 -38.71 -19.63
C GLU A 341 -1.71 -38.13 -19.19
N VAL A 342 -2.22 -37.12 -19.91
CA VAL A 342 -3.54 -36.56 -19.66
C VAL A 342 -4.63 -37.60 -19.87
N LEU A 343 -4.49 -38.45 -20.86
CA LEU A 343 -5.46 -39.53 -21.16
C LEU A 343 -5.40 -40.65 -20.10
N GLU A 344 -4.20 -40.95 -19.60
CA GLU A 344 -3.98 -42.01 -18.61
C GLU A 344 -4.59 -41.65 -17.23
N GLN A 345 -4.70 -40.36 -16.93
CA GLN A 345 -5.27 -39.86 -15.68
C GLN A 345 -6.80 -39.80 -15.69
N LEU A 346 -7.45 -40.00 -16.82
CA LEU A 346 -8.90 -39.89 -16.90
C LEU A 346 -9.56 -41.23 -16.57
N GLU A 347 -10.68 -41.13 -15.88
CA GLU A 347 -11.57 -42.28 -15.68
C GLU A 347 -12.10 -42.81 -17.05
N PRO A 348 -12.36 -44.11 -17.18
CA PRO A 348 -12.97 -44.63 -18.36
C PRO A 348 -14.24 -43.90 -18.77
N ASN A 349 -14.33 -43.49 -20.03
CA ASN A 349 -15.45 -42.72 -20.61
C ASN A 349 -15.58 -41.26 -20.13
N ASN A 350 -14.75 -40.78 -19.24
CA ASN A 350 -14.71 -39.35 -18.86
C ASN A 350 -13.66 -38.62 -19.73
N ARG A 351 -14.11 -37.73 -20.61
CA ARG A 351 -13.26 -36.89 -21.46
C ARG A 351 -13.27 -35.42 -21.08
N ARG A 352 -13.86 -35.08 -19.93
CA ARG A 352 -13.88 -33.71 -19.46
C ARG A 352 -12.54 -33.31 -18.87
N VAL A 353 -12.04 -32.15 -19.26
CA VAL A 353 -10.77 -31.59 -18.83
C VAL A 353 -10.91 -30.08 -18.67
N THR A 354 -10.10 -29.52 -17.82
CA THR A 354 -9.97 -28.05 -17.70
C THR A 354 -8.69 -27.61 -18.38
N ALA A 355 -8.81 -26.79 -19.41
CA ALA A 355 -7.68 -26.11 -20.04
C ALA A 355 -7.38 -24.79 -19.31
N TYR A 356 -6.12 -24.43 -19.28
CA TYR A 356 -5.65 -23.20 -18.66
C TYR A 356 -4.91 -22.35 -19.67
#